data_25c92c36ba9102d307f451730d1a74fb
#
_entry.id   25c92c36ba9102d307f451730d1a74fb
#
_cell.length_a   1.000
_cell.length_b   1.000
_cell.length_c   1.000
_cell.angle_alpha   90.00
_cell.angle_beta   90.00
_cell.angle_gamma   90.00
#
_symmetry.space_group_name_H-M   'P 1'
#
loop_
_entity.id
_entity.type
_entity.pdbx_description
1 polymer ?
#
loop_
_entity_poly.entity_id
_entity_poly.type
_entity_poly.pdbx_seq_one_letter_code
_entity_poly.pdbx_strand_id
1 'polypeptide(L)'
;MQIRKHTAWKKNRKFGDVMGGRVRPKLADNIFNRQHNLTAPKNNEETPIYIIDNPSRDFYFPVTIDEIKNTLSKLPIEHIDHLTHIWFQKIKKADYLEGKTFQGCYVCGNGVYLIILHPFPVDNKMRIGKNKPIKKILNYYSEFTTDLNEDKDGWYLQWTDEKIKRYYLESLLLHEIGHSIDSFYKRYWSKATVDKKENWADNYAAVWADTIRETYE
;
A
#
# COMPACT_ATOMS: atom_id res chain seq x y z
N MET A 1 14.96 -38.56 -24.36
CA MET A 1 15.24 -38.34 -22.93
C MET A 1 15.68 -36.90 -22.61
N GLN A 2 15.00 -35.90 -23.15
CA GLN A 2 15.40 -34.49 -23.04
C GLN A 2 14.33 -33.56 -22.39
N ILE A 3 13.19 -34.11 -21.96
CA ILE A 3 12.06 -33.31 -21.48
C ILE A 3 12.28 -32.79 -20.04
N ARG A 4 13.13 -33.45 -19.27
CA ARG A 4 13.38 -33.04 -17.86
C ARG A 4 14.17 -31.74 -17.70
N LYS A 5 15.04 -31.40 -18.65
CA LYS A 5 15.85 -30.17 -18.57
C LYS A 5 14.97 -28.90 -18.73
N HIS A 6 13.96 -28.96 -19.58
CA HIS A 6 13.06 -27.83 -19.80
C HIS A 6 12.16 -27.55 -18.60
N THR A 7 11.73 -28.59 -17.90
CA THR A 7 10.86 -28.42 -16.73
C THR A 7 11.64 -27.87 -15.54
N ALA A 8 12.87 -28.34 -15.33
CA ALA A 8 13.74 -27.83 -14.29
C ALA A 8 14.09 -26.34 -14.51
N TRP A 9 14.37 -25.95 -15.76
CA TRP A 9 14.64 -24.57 -16.10
C TRP A 9 13.44 -23.65 -15.87
N LYS A 10 12.24 -24.07 -16.27
CA LYS A 10 11.00 -23.32 -16.01
C LYS A 10 10.72 -23.18 -14.52
N LYS A 11 10.98 -24.22 -13.73
CA LYS A 11 10.78 -24.22 -12.29
C LYS A 11 11.75 -23.26 -11.60
N ASN A 12 13.03 -23.32 -11.94
CA ASN A 12 14.03 -22.44 -11.38
C ASN A 12 13.75 -20.98 -11.75
N ARG A 13 13.33 -20.73 -12.98
CA ARG A 13 12.97 -19.40 -13.44
C ARG A 13 11.75 -18.83 -12.69
N LYS A 14 10.78 -19.68 -12.36
CA LYS A 14 9.60 -19.31 -11.56
C LYS A 14 9.97 -18.87 -10.14
N PHE A 15 11.04 -19.44 -9.60
CA PHE A 15 11.54 -19.10 -8.25
C PHE A 15 12.71 -18.11 -8.26
N GLY A 16 13.00 -17.52 -9.41
CA GLY A 16 14.10 -16.59 -9.55
C GLY A 16 15.49 -17.20 -9.56
N ASP A 17 15.61 -18.54 -9.48
CA ASP A 17 16.86 -19.24 -9.62
C ASP A 17 17.17 -19.47 -11.09
N VAL A 18 18.42 -19.29 -11.47
CA VAL A 18 18.91 -19.59 -12.82
C VAL A 18 19.81 -20.81 -12.75
N MET A 19 19.64 -21.74 -13.67
CA MET A 19 20.56 -22.87 -13.78
C MET A 19 21.99 -22.37 -13.97
N GLY A 20 22.92 -22.93 -13.22
CA GLY A 20 24.32 -22.54 -13.28
C GLY A 20 24.85 -21.90 -12.02
N GLY A 21 24.21 -22.12 -10.87
CA GLY A 21 24.76 -21.71 -9.57
C GLY A 21 24.62 -20.23 -9.25
N ARG A 22 23.67 -19.55 -9.86
CA ARG A 22 23.38 -18.18 -9.51
C ARG A 22 22.82 -18.12 -8.08
N VAL A 23 23.42 -17.27 -7.27
CA VAL A 23 22.85 -16.86 -5.99
C VAL A 23 21.45 -16.30 -6.25
N ARG A 24 20.47 -16.65 -5.42
CA ARG A 24 19.10 -16.14 -5.51
C ARG A 24 19.14 -14.63 -5.70
N PRO A 25 18.58 -14.10 -6.79
CA PRO A 25 18.41 -12.67 -6.89
C PRO A 25 17.55 -12.22 -5.72
N LYS A 26 17.86 -11.07 -5.15
CA LYS A 26 16.98 -10.45 -4.17
C LYS A 26 15.58 -10.34 -4.79
N LEU A 27 14.54 -10.56 -3.99
CA LEU A 27 13.14 -10.51 -4.46
C LEU A 27 12.84 -9.19 -5.22
N ALA A 28 13.42 -8.09 -4.75
CA ALA A 28 13.33 -6.78 -5.38
C ALA A 28 13.94 -6.71 -6.79
N ASP A 29 14.94 -7.54 -7.06
CA ASP A 29 15.64 -7.58 -8.36
C ASP A 29 15.02 -8.61 -9.32
N ASN A 30 14.03 -9.37 -8.85
CA ASN A 30 13.41 -10.41 -9.66
C ASN A 30 12.29 -9.84 -10.51
N ILE A 31 12.52 -9.75 -11.82
CA ILE A 31 11.53 -9.23 -12.79
C ILE A 31 10.17 -9.97 -12.77
N PHE A 32 10.12 -11.20 -12.28
CA PHE A 32 8.88 -11.98 -12.19
C PHE A 32 8.06 -11.65 -10.95
N ASN A 33 8.67 -11.00 -9.97
CA ASN A 33 8.02 -10.57 -8.73
C ASN A 33 7.91 -9.04 -8.66
N ARG A 34 8.19 -8.33 -9.74
CA ARG A 34 7.98 -6.90 -9.79
C ARG A 34 6.49 -6.60 -9.64
N GLN A 35 6.18 -5.82 -8.64
CA GLN A 35 4.85 -5.29 -8.41
C GLN A 35 4.59 -4.01 -9.22
N HIS A 36 5.64 -3.44 -9.84
CA HIS A 36 5.58 -2.26 -10.68
C HIS A 36 6.62 -2.32 -11.81
N ASN A 37 6.38 -1.54 -12.89
CA ASN A 37 7.32 -1.35 -14.00
C ASN A 37 7.98 0.05 -13.97
N LEU A 38 7.97 0.72 -12.83
CA LEU A 38 8.55 2.04 -12.70
C LEU A 38 10.08 1.97 -12.65
N THR A 39 10.70 3.05 -13.09
CA THR A 39 12.15 3.28 -13.01
C THR A 39 12.44 4.32 -11.94
N ALA A 40 13.62 4.25 -11.33
CA ALA A 40 14.08 5.27 -10.41
C ALA A 40 14.06 6.65 -11.08
N PRO A 41 13.69 7.72 -10.36
CA PRO A 41 13.78 9.09 -10.88
C PRO A 41 15.20 9.42 -11.33
N LYS A 42 15.32 10.29 -12.33
CA LYS A 42 16.63 10.85 -12.74
C LYS A 42 17.08 11.90 -11.75
N ASN A 43 18.41 12.14 -11.75
CA ASN A 43 19.03 13.15 -10.90
C ASN A 43 18.45 14.50 -11.15
N ASN A 44 17.60 15.16 -10.81
CA ASN A 44 16.95 16.44 -11.03
C ASN A 44 15.43 16.34 -11.30
N GLU A 45 14.84 15.15 -11.20
CA GLU A 45 13.39 15.03 -11.20
C GLU A 45 12.84 15.34 -9.81
N GLU A 46 11.79 16.14 -9.75
CA GLU A 46 11.08 16.43 -8.50
C GLU A 46 10.39 15.16 -7.99
N THR A 47 10.62 14.83 -6.74
CA THR A 47 10.01 13.66 -6.10
C THR A 47 9.14 14.08 -4.90
N PRO A 48 8.10 13.31 -4.59
CA PRO A 48 7.65 12.10 -5.31
C PRO A 48 6.93 12.41 -6.62
N ILE A 49 7.11 11.53 -7.62
CA ILE A 49 6.38 11.57 -8.89
C ILE A 49 4.97 11.02 -8.64
N TYR A 50 3.95 11.75 -9.04
CA TYR A 50 2.55 11.34 -8.88
C TYR A 50 2.01 10.67 -10.14
N ILE A 51 1.45 9.47 -9.99
CA ILE A 51 0.81 8.71 -11.06
C ILE A 51 -0.66 8.55 -10.69
N ILE A 52 -1.56 8.85 -11.62
CA ILE A 52 -3.00 8.72 -11.39
C ILE A 52 -3.61 7.86 -12.48
N ASP A 53 -4.17 6.72 -12.08
CA ASP A 53 -5.04 5.94 -12.95
C ASP A 53 -6.45 6.53 -12.94
N ASN A 54 -7.17 6.36 -14.05
CA ASN A 54 -8.59 6.65 -14.07
C ASN A 54 -9.34 5.50 -13.38
N PRO A 55 -9.99 5.72 -12.23
CA PRO A 55 -10.74 4.68 -11.54
C PRO A 55 -11.97 4.27 -12.37
N SER A 56 -12.48 3.06 -12.16
CA SER A 56 -13.74 2.68 -12.76
C SER A 56 -14.90 3.46 -12.11
N ARG A 57 -16.06 3.51 -12.80
CA ARG A 57 -17.26 4.22 -12.31
C ARG A 57 -17.76 3.81 -10.92
N ASP A 58 -17.34 2.64 -10.42
CA ASP A 58 -17.73 2.12 -9.11
C ASP A 58 -16.82 2.62 -7.97
N PHE A 59 -15.76 3.38 -8.31
CA PHE A 59 -14.74 3.81 -7.37
C PHE A 59 -14.33 5.26 -7.59
N TYR A 60 -13.81 5.89 -6.55
CA TYR A 60 -13.22 7.23 -6.58
C TYR A 60 -11.99 7.31 -5.67
N PHE A 61 -11.11 8.27 -5.93
CA PHE A 61 -10.01 8.58 -5.01
C PHE A 61 -10.49 9.61 -3.99
N PRO A 62 -10.49 9.29 -2.68
CA PRO A 62 -11.07 10.16 -1.66
C PRO A 62 -10.17 11.35 -1.29
N VAL A 63 -8.92 11.35 -1.77
CA VAL A 63 -7.94 12.41 -1.54
C VAL A 63 -7.32 12.87 -2.85
N THR A 64 -6.93 14.13 -2.91
CA THR A 64 -6.27 14.76 -4.04
C THR A 64 -4.74 14.75 -3.89
N ILE A 65 -4.01 15.02 -4.97
CA ILE A 65 -2.55 15.21 -4.92
C ILE A 65 -2.19 16.37 -3.98
N ASP A 66 -2.93 17.46 -4.01
CA ASP A 66 -2.62 18.64 -3.20
C ASP A 66 -2.80 18.36 -1.71
N GLU A 67 -3.79 17.55 -1.32
CA GLU A 67 -3.96 17.10 0.05
C GLU A 67 -2.82 16.18 0.49
N ILE A 68 -2.37 15.28 -0.38
CA ILE A 68 -1.18 14.45 -0.12
C ILE A 68 0.07 15.34 0.04
N LYS A 69 0.30 16.29 -0.86
CA LYS A 69 1.43 17.23 -0.78
C LYS A 69 1.40 18.03 0.53
N ASN A 70 0.22 18.52 0.90
CA ASN A 70 0.04 19.24 2.16
C ASN A 70 0.36 18.35 3.36
N THR A 71 -0.11 17.11 3.37
CA THR A 71 0.21 16.13 4.42
C THR A 71 1.72 15.87 4.49
N LEU A 72 2.37 15.61 3.35
CA LEU A 72 3.82 15.38 3.31
C LEU A 72 4.60 16.58 3.82
N SER A 73 4.20 17.80 3.51
CA SER A 73 4.88 19.03 3.94
C SER A 73 4.91 19.24 5.46
N LYS A 74 4.10 18.51 6.23
CA LYS A 74 4.04 18.55 7.70
C LYS A 74 4.98 17.53 8.35
N LEU A 75 5.52 16.62 7.57
CA LEU A 75 6.45 15.60 8.07
C LEU A 75 7.89 16.11 7.95
N PRO A 76 8.81 15.64 8.82
CA PRO A 76 10.23 15.89 8.66
C PRO A 76 10.70 15.46 7.27
N ILE A 77 11.57 16.27 6.65
CA ILE A 77 12.06 16.02 5.29
C ILE A 77 12.74 14.66 5.16
N GLU A 78 13.47 14.23 6.18
CA GLU A 78 14.15 12.95 6.25
C GLU A 78 13.19 11.75 6.25
N HIS A 79 11.89 11.97 6.51
CA HIS A 79 10.86 10.92 6.43
C HIS A 79 10.32 10.73 5.02
N ILE A 80 10.53 11.70 4.14
CA ILE A 80 9.89 11.73 2.82
C ILE A 80 10.85 11.93 1.65
N ASP A 81 12.07 12.40 1.88
CA ASP A 81 13.06 12.72 0.83
C ASP A 81 13.46 11.53 -0.04
N HIS A 82 13.34 10.32 0.49
CA HIS A 82 13.62 9.08 -0.22
C HIS A 82 12.41 8.54 -1.01
N LEU A 83 11.19 9.09 -0.78
CA LEU A 83 10.01 8.68 -1.55
C LEU A 83 10.14 9.10 -3.01
N THR A 84 10.02 8.13 -3.91
CA THR A 84 10.18 8.39 -5.34
C THR A 84 8.86 8.52 -6.07
N HIS A 85 7.83 7.80 -5.66
CA HIS A 85 6.54 7.77 -6.34
C HIS A 85 5.38 7.64 -5.37
N ILE A 86 4.25 8.25 -5.74
CA ILE A 86 2.93 7.98 -5.15
C ILE A 86 1.98 7.68 -6.30
N TRP A 87 1.36 6.50 -6.27
CA TRP A 87 0.48 6.02 -7.34
C TRP A 87 -0.93 5.82 -6.85
N PHE A 88 -1.84 6.61 -7.38
CA PHE A 88 -3.28 6.41 -7.28
C PHE A 88 -3.68 5.32 -8.27
N GLN A 89 -3.60 4.07 -7.84
CA GLN A 89 -3.73 2.91 -8.70
C GLN A 89 -5.18 2.39 -8.69
N LYS A 90 -5.77 2.27 -9.88
CA LYS A 90 -7.10 1.66 -10.02
C LYS A 90 -7.11 0.20 -9.58
N ILE A 91 -8.28 -0.27 -9.14
CA ILE A 91 -8.53 -1.67 -8.79
C ILE A 91 -9.62 -2.27 -9.67
N LYS A 92 -9.64 -3.58 -9.74
CA LYS A 92 -10.73 -4.32 -10.37
C LYS A 92 -11.82 -4.58 -9.35
N LYS A 93 -13.08 -4.36 -9.74
CA LYS A 93 -14.24 -4.62 -8.87
C LYS A 93 -14.28 -6.06 -8.36
N ALA A 94 -13.91 -7.03 -9.20
CA ALA A 94 -13.87 -8.43 -8.80
C ALA A 94 -12.87 -8.67 -7.67
N ASP A 95 -11.63 -8.14 -7.79
CA ASP A 95 -10.59 -8.30 -6.77
C ASP A 95 -11.01 -7.63 -5.45
N TYR A 96 -11.69 -6.48 -5.54
CA TYR A 96 -12.23 -5.78 -4.38
C TYR A 96 -13.32 -6.60 -3.65
N LEU A 97 -14.30 -7.13 -4.39
CA LEU A 97 -15.39 -7.93 -3.84
C LEU A 97 -14.90 -9.25 -3.23
N GLU A 98 -13.79 -9.79 -3.72
CA GLU A 98 -13.16 -10.98 -3.17
C GLU A 98 -12.28 -10.69 -1.94
N GLY A 99 -12.17 -9.43 -1.50
CA GLY A 99 -11.34 -9.01 -0.37
C GLY A 99 -9.84 -9.17 -0.61
N LYS A 100 -9.42 -9.17 -1.88
CA LYS A 100 -8.02 -9.31 -2.29
C LYS A 100 -7.28 -7.99 -2.40
N THR A 101 -7.97 -6.88 -2.18
CA THR A 101 -7.43 -5.54 -2.38
C THR A 101 -7.30 -4.82 -1.04
N PHE A 102 -6.13 -4.33 -0.75
CA PHE A 102 -5.87 -3.39 0.34
C PHE A 102 -6.16 -1.97 -0.13
N GLN A 103 -6.38 -1.04 0.80
CA GLN A 103 -6.59 0.37 0.46
C GLN A 103 -5.28 1.07 0.07
N GLY A 104 -4.14 0.57 0.53
CA GLY A 104 -2.81 1.03 0.15
C GLY A 104 -1.77 -0.05 0.34
N CYS A 105 -0.59 0.18 -0.18
CA CYS A 105 0.59 -0.61 0.10
C CYS A 105 1.88 0.14 -0.28
N TYR A 106 2.94 -0.16 0.47
CA TYR A 106 4.29 0.29 0.14
C TYR A 106 5.05 -0.79 -0.63
N VAL A 107 5.76 -0.37 -1.67
CA VAL A 107 6.56 -1.25 -2.53
C VAL A 107 7.92 -0.61 -2.78
N CYS A 108 9.00 -1.37 -2.64
CA CYS A 108 10.34 -0.88 -2.96
C CYS A 108 11.15 -1.86 -3.81
N GLY A 109 12.02 -1.31 -4.64
CA GLY A 109 12.95 -2.08 -5.45
C GLY A 109 13.55 -1.24 -6.58
N ASN A 110 14.76 -1.58 -7.02
CA ASN A 110 15.45 -0.91 -8.13
C ASN A 110 15.53 0.63 -8.01
N GLY A 111 15.73 1.16 -6.80
CA GLY A 111 15.76 2.59 -6.56
C GLY A 111 14.39 3.27 -6.57
N VAL A 112 13.31 2.49 -6.58
CA VAL A 112 11.94 2.99 -6.46
C VAL A 112 11.43 2.74 -5.04
N TYR A 113 10.91 3.77 -4.41
CA TYR A 113 10.23 3.78 -3.12
C TYR A 113 8.82 4.33 -3.37
N LEU A 114 7.86 3.43 -3.49
CA LEU A 114 6.53 3.68 -4.04
C LEU A 114 5.46 3.44 -2.98
N ILE A 115 4.60 4.44 -2.77
CA ILE A 115 3.34 4.27 -2.07
C ILE A 115 2.22 4.14 -3.10
N ILE A 116 1.42 3.10 -3.00
CA ILE A 116 0.22 2.87 -3.81
C ILE A 116 -0.99 3.17 -2.94
N LEU A 117 -1.88 4.02 -3.44
CA LEU A 117 -3.19 4.27 -2.83
C LEU A 117 -4.27 3.78 -3.79
N HIS A 118 -5.15 2.93 -3.31
CA HIS A 118 -6.26 2.41 -4.09
C HIS A 118 -7.51 3.26 -3.88
N PRO A 119 -8.42 3.32 -4.85
CA PRO A 119 -9.65 4.09 -4.74
C PRO A 119 -10.64 3.42 -3.78
N PHE A 120 -11.57 4.21 -3.27
CA PHE A 120 -12.66 3.77 -2.41
C PHE A 120 -13.97 3.60 -3.21
N PRO A 121 -14.89 2.70 -2.81
CA PRO A 121 -16.18 2.53 -3.49
C PRO A 121 -17.07 3.78 -3.38
N VAL A 122 -17.79 4.10 -4.46
CA VAL A 122 -18.73 5.25 -4.48
C VAL A 122 -19.92 5.11 -3.54
N ASP A 123 -20.24 3.90 -3.08
CA ASP A 123 -21.29 3.65 -2.08
C ASP A 123 -20.76 3.73 -0.63
N ASN A 124 -19.49 4.10 -0.45
CA ASN A 124 -18.82 4.22 0.85
C ASN A 124 -18.86 2.95 1.71
N LYS A 125 -18.92 1.79 1.08
CA LYS A 125 -18.92 0.48 1.75
C LYS A 125 -17.56 -0.17 1.68
N MET A 126 -16.83 -0.20 2.78
CA MET A 126 -15.60 -0.98 2.86
C MET A 126 -15.93 -2.44 3.11
N ARG A 127 -15.75 -3.29 2.10
CA ARG A 127 -15.99 -4.73 2.19
C ARG A 127 -14.92 -5.41 3.05
N ILE A 128 -15.35 -6.22 4.02
CA ILE A 128 -14.45 -6.96 4.90
C ILE A 128 -14.39 -8.44 4.53
N GLY A 129 -15.46 -8.97 3.97
CA GLY A 129 -15.56 -10.35 3.51
C GLY A 129 -16.90 -11.00 3.81
N LYS A 130 -17.02 -12.29 3.49
CA LYS A 130 -18.26 -13.04 3.68
C LYS A 130 -18.51 -13.44 5.13
N ASN A 131 -17.46 -13.61 5.91
CA ASN A 131 -17.57 -13.99 7.32
C ASN A 131 -17.56 -12.73 8.20
N LYS A 132 -18.29 -12.81 9.33
CA LYS A 132 -18.28 -11.73 10.31
C LYS A 132 -16.86 -11.42 10.76
N PRO A 133 -16.43 -10.15 10.70
CA PRO A 133 -15.06 -9.79 11.05
C PRO A 133 -14.76 -10.01 12.54
N ILE A 134 -13.53 -10.36 12.83
CA ILE A 134 -13.03 -10.49 14.19
C ILE A 134 -12.85 -9.10 14.83
N LYS A 135 -12.87 -9.05 16.18
CA LYS A 135 -12.73 -7.79 16.92
C LYS A 135 -11.47 -7.00 16.55
N LYS A 136 -10.35 -7.67 16.24
CA LYS A 136 -9.10 -6.98 15.84
C LYS A 136 -9.31 -6.09 14.62
N ILE A 137 -10.04 -6.55 13.60
CA ILE A 137 -10.35 -5.78 12.39
C ILE A 137 -11.26 -4.60 12.72
N LEU A 138 -12.29 -4.83 13.53
CA LEU A 138 -13.21 -3.75 13.94
C LEU A 138 -12.51 -2.68 14.77
N ASN A 139 -11.65 -3.08 15.70
CA ASN A 139 -10.88 -2.16 16.52
C ASN A 139 -9.94 -1.29 15.69
N TYR A 140 -9.34 -1.84 14.62
CA TYR A 140 -8.46 -1.09 13.73
C TYR A 140 -9.18 0.10 13.06
N TYR A 141 -10.45 -0.09 12.68
CA TYR A 141 -11.23 0.97 12.03
C TYR A 141 -12.10 1.79 13.00
N SER A 142 -12.13 1.45 14.30
CA SER A 142 -13.08 2.01 15.25
C SER A 142 -12.96 3.53 15.47
N GLU A 143 -11.79 4.10 15.21
CA GLU A 143 -11.58 5.55 15.27
C GLU A 143 -12.32 6.28 14.13
N PHE A 144 -12.52 5.61 13.00
CA PHE A 144 -13.17 6.19 11.83
C PHE A 144 -14.63 5.76 11.71
N THR A 145 -14.93 4.49 11.90
CA THR A 145 -16.31 3.98 11.85
C THR A 145 -16.50 2.71 12.67
N THR A 146 -17.68 2.61 13.28
CA THR A 146 -18.18 1.40 13.98
C THR A 146 -19.43 0.84 13.32
N ASP A 147 -19.86 1.41 12.18
CA ASP A 147 -21.10 1.05 11.49
C ASP A 147 -20.90 -0.21 10.64
N LEU A 148 -21.02 -1.37 11.30
CA LEU A 148 -20.88 -2.68 10.71
C LEU A 148 -22.22 -3.22 10.22
N ASN A 149 -22.30 -3.56 8.95
CA ASN A 149 -23.50 -4.04 8.30
C ASN A 149 -23.22 -5.33 7.50
N GLU A 150 -24.28 -6.03 7.12
CA GLU A 150 -24.24 -7.20 6.26
C GLU A 150 -25.24 -7.06 5.11
N ASP A 151 -24.85 -7.46 3.92
CA ASP A 151 -25.72 -7.59 2.76
C ASP A 151 -25.44 -8.91 2.02
N LYS A 152 -26.06 -9.10 0.84
CA LYS A 152 -25.89 -10.31 0.03
C LYS A 152 -24.45 -10.62 -0.38
N ASP A 153 -23.60 -9.61 -0.42
CA ASP A 153 -22.19 -9.72 -0.82
C ASP A 153 -21.24 -9.90 0.40
N GLY A 154 -21.79 -9.86 1.62
CA GLY A 154 -21.07 -10.08 2.88
C GLY A 154 -21.05 -8.88 3.81
N TRP A 155 -20.10 -8.89 4.74
CA TRP A 155 -19.93 -7.86 5.76
C TRP A 155 -19.19 -6.66 5.22
N TYR A 156 -19.62 -5.44 5.63
CA TYR A 156 -18.97 -4.18 5.29
C TYR A 156 -19.08 -3.17 6.42
N LEU A 157 -18.13 -2.25 6.44
CA LEU A 157 -18.20 -1.04 7.24
C LEU A 157 -18.75 0.10 6.37
N GLN A 158 -19.75 0.82 6.88
CA GLN A 158 -20.28 2.01 6.21
C GLN A 158 -19.47 3.23 6.67
N TRP A 159 -19.12 4.08 5.71
CA TRP A 159 -18.28 5.26 5.95
C TRP A 159 -18.98 6.54 5.51
N THR A 160 -18.50 7.68 5.99
CA THR A 160 -18.78 9.01 5.43
C THR A 160 -17.57 9.51 4.65
N ASP A 161 -17.78 10.40 3.68
CA ASP A 161 -16.70 10.95 2.84
C ASP A 161 -15.59 11.59 3.69
N GLU A 162 -15.97 12.34 4.74
CA GLU A 162 -15.04 12.95 5.68
C GLU A 162 -14.16 11.90 6.39
N LYS A 163 -14.78 10.85 6.92
CA LYS A 163 -14.05 9.79 7.63
C LYS A 163 -13.15 8.97 6.72
N ILE A 164 -13.56 8.77 5.45
CA ILE A 164 -12.72 8.14 4.44
C ILE A 164 -11.48 9.00 4.18
N LYS A 165 -11.67 10.31 3.98
CA LYS A 165 -10.57 11.25 3.76
C LYS A 165 -9.60 11.24 4.95
N ARG A 166 -10.11 11.35 6.17
CA ARG A 166 -9.30 11.26 7.38
C ARG A 166 -8.52 9.95 7.44
N TYR A 167 -9.17 8.82 7.20
CA TYR A 167 -8.51 7.52 7.18
C TYR A 167 -7.34 7.49 6.17
N TYR A 168 -7.55 8.03 4.96
CA TYR A 168 -6.49 8.05 3.93
C TYR A 168 -5.30 8.92 4.31
N LEU A 169 -5.51 10.06 4.97
CA LEU A 169 -4.44 10.99 5.32
C LEU A 169 -3.80 10.68 6.68
N GLU A 170 -4.62 10.44 7.71
CA GLU A 170 -4.17 10.29 9.10
C GLU A 170 -3.70 8.86 9.43
N SER A 171 -4.17 7.85 8.71
CA SER A 171 -3.84 6.45 8.98
C SER A 171 -3.13 5.80 7.80
N LEU A 172 -3.79 5.63 6.66
CA LEU A 172 -3.27 4.84 5.54
C LEU A 172 -1.96 5.41 4.97
N LEU A 173 -1.94 6.69 4.59
CA LEU A 173 -0.73 7.32 4.02
C LEU A 173 0.42 7.30 5.01
N LEU A 174 0.17 7.65 6.26
CA LEU A 174 1.19 7.66 7.30
C LEU A 174 1.72 6.25 7.60
N HIS A 175 0.87 5.24 7.60
CA HIS A 175 1.27 3.84 7.75
C HIS A 175 2.25 3.41 6.62
N GLU A 176 1.92 3.72 5.36
CA GLU A 176 2.78 3.39 4.23
C GLU A 176 4.10 4.19 4.25
N ILE A 177 4.08 5.43 4.73
CA ILE A 177 5.31 6.21 5.01
C ILE A 177 6.13 5.53 6.11
N GLY A 178 5.51 5.01 7.17
CA GLY A 178 6.18 4.23 8.19
C GLY A 178 6.93 3.03 7.61
N HIS A 179 6.31 2.28 6.72
CA HIS A 179 6.97 1.20 5.98
C HIS A 179 8.13 1.69 5.12
N SER A 180 7.96 2.84 4.47
CA SER A 180 9.00 3.45 3.65
C SER A 180 10.25 3.80 4.46
N ILE A 181 10.07 4.43 5.61
CA ILE A 181 11.15 4.77 6.54
C ILE A 181 11.85 3.50 7.04
N ASP A 182 11.09 2.49 7.47
CA ASP A 182 11.65 1.23 7.94
C ASP A 182 12.48 0.54 6.85
N SER A 183 11.97 0.51 5.64
CA SER A 183 12.65 -0.05 4.48
C SER A 183 13.94 0.70 4.14
N PHE A 184 13.90 2.02 4.08
CA PHE A 184 15.03 2.86 3.72
C PHE A 184 16.16 2.76 4.75
N TYR A 185 15.84 2.90 6.03
CA TYR A 185 16.81 2.77 7.11
C TYR A 185 17.09 1.34 7.51
N LYS A 186 16.42 0.34 6.89
CA LYS A 186 16.61 -1.11 7.11
C LYS A 186 16.50 -1.54 8.58
N ARG A 187 15.60 -0.93 9.33
CA ARG A 187 15.40 -1.22 10.76
C ARG A 187 14.83 -2.62 10.96
N TYR A 188 13.66 -2.88 10.41
CA TYR A 188 12.96 -4.17 10.54
C TYR A 188 12.71 -4.86 9.19
N TRP A 189 12.76 -4.12 8.07
CA TRP A 189 12.29 -4.55 6.75
C TRP A 189 12.81 -5.91 6.28
N SER A 190 14.05 -6.23 6.55
CA SER A 190 14.68 -7.46 6.06
C SER A 190 14.77 -8.60 7.09
N LYS A 191 14.63 -8.32 8.38
CA LYS A 191 14.92 -9.28 9.46
C LYS A 191 13.79 -9.48 10.46
N ALA A 192 12.78 -8.62 10.44
CA ALA A 192 11.68 -8.70 11.38
C ALA A 192 10.53 -9.55 10.86
N THR A 193 9.72 -10.02 11.79
CA THR A 193 8.41 -10.61 11.48
C THR A 193 7.48 -9.56 10.89
N VAL A 194 6.46 -10.02 10.15
CA VAL A 194 5.42 -9.12 9.61
C VAL A 194 4.84 -8.26 10.71
N ASP A 195 4.47 -8.83 11.86
CA ASP A 195 3.88 -8.09 12.98
C ASP A 195 4.75 -6.93 13.48
N LYS A 196 6.09 -7.07 13.48
CA LYS A 196 6.96 -5.97 13.90
C LYS A 196 6.98 -4.82 12.90
N LYS A 197 6.88 -5.13 11.61
CA LYS A 197 6.82 -4.12 10.55
C LYS A 197 5.50 -3.37 10.60
N GLU A 198 4.39 -4.10 10.71
CA GLU A 198 3.06 -3.53 10.85
C GLU A 198 2.95 -2.65 12.12
N ASN A 199 3.39 -3.16 13.27
CA ASN A 199 3.38 -2.38 14.51
C ASN A 199 4.25 -1.11 14.44
N TRP A 200 5.36 -1.14 13.69
CA TRP A 200 6.17 0.04 13.46
C TRP A 200 5.41 1.08 12.63
N ALA A 201 4.79 0.64 11.53
CA ALA A 201 4.02 1.51 10.65
C ALA A 201 2.78 2.08 11.35
N ASP A 202 2.05 1.26 12.11
CA ASP A 202 0.91 1.69 12.92
C ASP A 202 1.32 2.73 13.97
N ASN A 203 2.43 2.50 14.69
CA ASN A 203 2.94 3.46 15.66
C ASN A 203 3.38 4.77 15.00
N TYR A 204 4.00 4.71 13.82
CA TYR A 204 4.36 5.91 13.07
C TYR A 204 3.11 6.71 12.70
N ALA A 205 2.09 6.06 12.16
CA ALA A 205 0.82 6.71 11.83
C ALA A 205 0.18 7.36 13.07
N ALA A 206 0.11 6.64 14.19
CA ALA A 206 -0.47 7.15 15.43
C ALA A 206 0.25 8.39 15.99
N VAL A 207 1.60 8.43 15.87
CA VAL A 207 2.39 9.59 16.36
C VAL A 207 2.14 10.84 15.53
N TRP A 208 1.92 10.70 14.22
CA TRP A 208 1.79 11.84 13.31
C TRP A 208 0.36 12.24 12.99
N ALA A 209 -0.63 11.40 13.31
CA ALA A 209 -2.04 11.64 12.98
C ALA A 209 -2.57 13.00 13.47
N ASP A 210 -2.28 13.37 14.72
CA ASP A 210 -2.76 14.64 15.30
C ASP A 210 -2.15 15.84 14.57
N THR A 211 -0.86 15.81 14.25
CA THR A 211 -0.18 16.85 13.48
C THR A 211 -0.82 17.04 12.09
N ILE A 212 -1.25 15.94 11.46
CA ILE A 212 -1.92 16.01 10.16
C ILE A 212 -3.35 16.55 10.31
N ARG A 213 -4.07 16.15 11.34
CA ARG A 213 -5.45 16.60 11.62
C ARG A 213 -5.55 18.12 11.79
N GLU A 214 -4.62 18.73 12.52
CA GLU A 214 -4.56 20.18 12.70
C GLU A 214 -4.46 20.98 11.39
N THR A 215 -4.23 20.32 10.25
CA THR A 215 -4.04 21.00 8.96
C THR A 215 -5.31 21.22 8.17
N TYR A 216 -6.41 20.58 8.53
CA TYR A 216 -7.69 20.68 7.80
C TYR A 216 -8.93 20.81 8.72
N GLU A 217 -8.73 21.03 10.03
CA GLU A 217 -9.70 21.62 10.94
C GLU A 217 -9.59 23.14 10.93
#